data_8ee04a91a3b38805d92682c58ad55b11
#
_entry.id   8ee04a91a3b38805d92682c58ad55b11
#
_cell.length_a   1.000
_cell.length_b   1.000
_cell.length_c   1.000
_cell.angle_alpha   90.00
_cell.angle_beta   90.00
_cell.angle_gamma   90.00
#
_symmetry.space_group_name_H-M   'P 1'
#
loop_
_entity.id
_entity.type
_entity.pdbx_description
1 polymer ?
#
loop_
_entity_poly.entity_id
_entity_poly.type
_entity_poly.pdbx_seq_one_letter_code
_entity_poly.pdbx_strand_id
1 'polypeptide(L)'
;MPKYSPDVCRQIAQEFNKCNLVRPMRVDHYDAGTELSYEMTGVAPADKAQVTLAVDKFIGGGFAGQVYRVIVKSLSGPCGGLEIGKRYAMKILVPPSRGSKVFRDAVYMIGFQGSFSPQVNVSAARAGALWQKFIRRAAALRFGSERTVKDIHATFVDSTIGSCGEISEWVEGRNWRFECDDGLDTRSRRLDDQSETVNYGASPEYLSKKTFMDDFVKMLHEMGASEFARQYYWWTCKSQPNVFKRSDTEAKPTEGLTAMDFRAGLALLPFLPMSPGDVVLIGKGIARGSLVQFDRPNMKKFLAFVSANAGKFEDMQAALAELIACEEQYRESLLDVTHHHVRLLYSAGLWRSVLEGARESWKTRRITDDIADASLRRSRCKTIVFALLGLIPLLGRMCRRSWGRADLRAHYGRMVRDVGYLRQAVRGRLLEKLITWHRKGRVSEAHALWLMQK
;
A
#
# COMPACT_ATOMS: atom_id res chain seq x y z
N MET A 1 2.54 29.44 4.59
CA MET A 1 2.84 28.66 3.37
C MET A 1 1.79 29.02 2.31
N PRO A 2 2.17 29.16 1.02
CA PRO A 2 1.20 29.39 -0.04
C PRO A 2 0.16 28.26 -0.06
N LYS A 3 -1.10 28.64 -0.21
CA LYS A 3 -2.23 27.68 -0.18
C LYS A 3 -2.21 26.87 -1.48
N TYR A 4 -2.29 25.56 -1.38
CA TYR A 4 -2.43 24.66 -2.52
C TYR A 4 -3.83 24.79 -3.15
N SER A 5 -3.90 24.90 -4.47
CA SER A 5 -5.13 24.99 -5.24
C SER A 5 -5.23 23.85 -6.24
N PRO A 6 -6.23 22.96 -6.13
CA PRO A 6 -6.50 21.93 -7.13
C PRO A 6 -6.85 22.51 -8.51
N ASP A 7 -7.49 23.70 -8.55
CA ASP A 7 -7.88 24.36 -9.80
C ASP A 7 -6.67 24.77 -10.62
N VAL A 8 -5.65 25.33 -9.97
CA VAL A 8 -4.37 25.65 -10.62
C VAL A 8 -3.70 24.37 -11.17
N CYS A 9 -3.74 23.28 -10.43
CA CYS A 9 -3.21 22.01 -10.93
C CYS A 9 -3.95 21.52 -12.18
N ARG A 10 -5.30 21.67 -12.21
CA ARG A 10 -6.12 21.34 -13.39
C ARG A 10 -5.77 22.22 -14.60
N GLN A 11 -5.62 23.52 -14.40
CA GLN A 11 -5.21 24.43 -15.47
C GLN A 11 -3.83 24.08 -16.03
N ILE A 12 -2.86 23.79 -15.17
CA ILE A 12 -1.51 23.35 -15.61
C ILE A 12 -1.60 22.02 -16.39
N ALA A 13 -2.47 21.11 -15.98
CA ALA A 13 -2.69 19.86 -16.71
C ALA A 13 -3.31 20.08 -18.10
N GLN A 14 -4.22 21.04 -18.23
CA GLN A 14 -4.79 21.45 -19.52
C GLN A 14 -3.70 22.04 -20.43
N GLU A 15 -2.82 22.88 -19.89
CA GLU A 15 -1.67 23.41 -20.64
C GLU A 15 -0.70 22.32 -21.07
N PHE A 16 -0.47 21.30 -20.22
CA PHE A 16 0.32 20.14 -20.61
C PHE A 16 -0.27 19.42 -21.82
N ASN A 17 -1.59 19.27 -21.88
CA ASN A 17 -2.26 18.61 -23.01
C ASN A 17 -2.05 19.37 -24.33
N LYS A 18 -1.94 20.72 -24.29
CA LYS A 18 -1.60 21.55 -25.47
C LYS A 18 -0.20 21.29 -26.01
N CYS A 19 0.71 20.70 -25.22
CA CYS A 19 2.03 20.31 -25.70
C CYS A 19 2.02 19.14 -26.69
N ASN A 20 0.89 18.47 -26.91
CA ASN A 20 0.72 17.37 -27.87
C ASN A 20 1.81 16.28 -27.77
N LEU A 21 2.17 15.92 -26.54
CA LEU A 21 3.19 14.91 -26.32
C LEU A 21 2.63 13.50 -26.52
N VAL A 22 3.42 12.63 -27.14
CA VAL A 22 3.06 11.21 -27.33
C VAL A 22 2.84 10.49 -26.00
N ARG A 23 3.54 10.91 -24.96
CA ARG A 23 3.33 10.36 -23.61
C ARG A 23 2.30 11.16 -22.81
N PRO A 24 1.51 10.52 -21.97
CA PRO A 24 0.62 11.24 -21.05
C PRO A 24 1.41 11.99 -19.97
N MET A 25 0.73 12.95 -19.33
CA MET A 25 1.24 13.61 -18.14
C MET A 25 1.48 12.58 -17.01
N ARG A 26 2.54 12.79 -16.26
CA ARG A 26 2.82 11.95 -15.10
C ARG A 26 1.91 12.33 -13.94
N VAL A 27 1.14 11.37 -13.50
CA VAL A 27 0.33 11.49 -12.29
C VAL A 27 1.03 10.75 -11.16
N ASP A 28 1.38 11.47 -10.09
CA ASP A 28 1.97 10.89 -8.87
C ASP A 28 0.90 10.69 -7.79
N HIS A 29 -0.12 11.53 -7.74
CA HIS A 29 -1.32 11.41 -6.93
C HIS A 29 -2.47 12.25 -7.52
N TYR A 30 -3.68 12.05 -7.02
CA TYR A 30 -4.88 12.73 -7.46
C TYR A 30 -5.21 13.91 -6.54
N ASP A 31 -5.72 14.98 -7.13
CA ASP A 31 -6.14 16.17 -6.43
C ASP A 31 -7.63 16.10 -6.09
N ALA A 32 -8.06 16.83 -5.08
CA ALA A 32 -9.48 16.99 -4.76
C ALA A 32 -10.27 17.48 -5.98
N GLY A 33 -11.46 16.93 -6.17
CA GLY A 33 -12.31 17.19 -7.33
C GLY A 33 -11.95 16.41 -8.60
N THR A 34 -10.92 15.56 -8.58
CA THR A 34 -10.63 14.64 -9.69
C THR A 34 -11.68 13.54 -9.74
N GLU A 35 -12.26 13.30 -10.91
CA GLU A 35 -13.11 12.14 -11.15
C GLU A 35 -12.28 10.99 -11.71
N LEU A 36 -12.52 9.80 -11.18
CA LEU A 36 -11.80 8.58 -11.51
C LEU A 36 -12.81 7.48 -11.82
N SER A 37 -12.63 6.80 -12.93
CA SER A 37 -13.49 5.67 -13.31
C SER A 37 -12.65 4.41 -13.39
N TYR A 38 -13.11 3.37 -12.69
CA TYR A 38 -12.44 2.07 -12.62
C TYR A 38 -13.43 0.93 -12.85
N GLU A 39 -12.96 -0.11 -13.51
CA GLU A 39 -13.57 -1.42 -13.37
C GLU A 39 -13.16 -1.97 -12.01
N MET A 40 -14.12 -2.21 -11.13
CA MET A 40 -13.89 -2.72 -9.78
C MET A 40 -14.49 -4.11 -9.62
N THR A 41 -13.84 -4.90 -8.78
CA THR A 41 -14.37 -6.20 -8.34
C THR A 41 -14.69 -6.11 -6.85
N GLY A 42 -15.95 -6.31 -6.50
CA GLY A 42 -16.44 -6.38 -5.13
C GLY A 42 -15.72 -7.44 -4.31
N VAL A 43 -15.64 -7.27 -3.00
CA VAL A 43 -15.04 -8.26 -2.08
C VAL A 43 -16.16 -8.89 -1.26
N ALA A 44 -16.48 -10.13 -1.60
CA ALA A 44 -17.54 -10.91 -0.96
C ALA A 44 -18.87 -10.13 -0.82
N PRO A 45 -19.65 -10.02 -1.92
CA PRO A 45 -19.55 -10.78 -3.18
C PRO A 45 -18.54 -10.20 -4.18
N ALA A 46 -18.13 -11.03 -5.16
CA ALA A 46 -17.16 -10.71 -6.22
C ALA A 46 -17.81 -10.09 -7.47
N ASP A 47 -18.78 -9.21 -7.28
CA ASP A 47 -19.49 -8.51 -8.35
C ASP A 47 -18.54 -7.56 -9.09
N LYS A 48 -18.72 -7.41 -10.40
CA LYS A 48 -17.93 -6.47 -11.22
C LYS A 48 -18.80 -5.31 -11.68
N ALA A 49 -18.30 -4.11 -11.50
CA ALA A 49 -18.98 -2.90 -11.97
C ALA A 49 -17.99 -1.82 -12.39
N GLN A 50 -18.42 -0.97 -13.32
CA GLN A 50 -17.79 0.32 -13.56
C GLN A 50 -18.23 1.30 -12.45
N VAL A 51 -17.25 1.84 -11.77
CA VAL A 51 -17.46 2.75 -10.63
C VAL A 51 -16.79 4.07 -10.92
N THR A 52 -17.55 5.15 -10.86
CA THR A 52 -17.01 6.51 -10.93
C THR A 52 -16.93 7.09 -9.52
N LEU A 53 -15.74 7.53 -9.16
CA LEU A 53 -15.42 8.14 -7.86
C LEU A 53 -15.04 9.60 -8.05
N ALA A 54 -15.48 10.47 -7.16
CA ALA A 54 -14.89 11.80 -7.00
C ALA A 54 -13.94 11.82 -5.82
N VAL A 55 -12.72 12.28 -6.02
CA VAL A 55 -11.76 12.51 -4.95
C VAL A 55 -12.20 13.71 -4.13
N ASP A 56 -12.60 13.47 -2.89
CA ASP A 56 -12.99 14.54 -1.96
C ASP A 56 -11.74 15.16 -1.31
N LYS A 57 -10.83 14.31 -0.82
CA LYS A 57 -9.62 14.77 -0.15
C LYS A 57 -8.50 13.74 -0.22
N PHE A 58 -7.27 14.20 -0.46
CA PHE A 58 -6.07 13.42 -0.18
C PHE A 58 -5.80 13.43 1.34
N ILE A 59 -5.82 12.27 1.96
CA ILE A 59 -5.64 12.13 3.41
C ILE A 59 -4.16 12.07 3.77
N GLY A 60 -3.38 11.37 2.95
CA GLY A 60 -1.97 11.21 3.16
C GLY A 60 -1.42 9.97 2.47
N GLY A 61 -0.12 9.78 2.62
CA GLY A 61 0.54 8.61 2.08
C GLY A 61 1.70 8.20 2.95
N GLY A 62 1.74 6.92 3.23
CA GLY A 62 2.83 6.26 3.94
C GLY A 62 3.67 5.41 3.02
N PHE A 63 4.45 4.54 3.62
CA PHE A 63 5.29 3.58 2.91
C PHE A 63 4.47 2.58 2.07
N ALA A 64 3.30 2.17 2.55
CA ALA A 64 2.46 1.16 1.94
C ALA A 64 1.51 1.69 0.86
N GLY A 65 1.27 2.99 0.78
CA GLY A 65 0.34 3.53 -0.23
C GLY A 65 -0.11 4.96 0.03
N GLN A 66 -1.05 5.39 -0.79
CA GLN A 66 -1.72 6.70 -0.76
C GLN A 66 -3.17 6.48 -0.37
N VAL A 67 -3.70 7.29 0.51
CA VAL A 67 -5.08 7.21 0.99
C VAL A 67 -5.84 8.47 0.62
N TYR A 68 -7.02 8.27 0.05
CA TYR A 68 -7.96 9.32 -0.35
C TYR A 68 -9.31 9.08 0.31
N ARG A 69 -10.00 10.15 0.65
CA ARG A 69 -11.44 10.10 0.86
C ARG A 69 -12.10 10.34 -0.49
N VAL A 70 -13.00 9.43 -0.87
CA VAL A 70 -13.70 9.47 -2.16
C VAL A 70 -15.21 9.37 -1.94
N ILE A 71 -15.97 9.88 -2.91
CA ILE A 71 -17.43 9.77 -2.96
C ILE A 71 -17.78 8.98 -4.21
N VAL A 72 -18.62 7.96 -4.10
CA VAL A 72 -19.13 7.22 -5.25
C VAL A 72 -20.14 8.11 -6.00
N LYS A 73 -19.89 8.37 -7.29
CA LYS A 73 -20.76 9.17 -8.15
C LYS A 73 -21.71 8.31 -8.97
N SER A 74 -21.24 7.20 -9.49
CA SER A 74 -22.06 6.27 -10.26
C SER A 74 -21.57 4.84 -10.14
N LEU A 75 -22.48 3.90 -10.32
CA LEU A 75 -22.26 2.47 -10.36
C LEU A 75 -23.01 1.90 -11.55
N SER A 76 -22.39 1.05 -12.35
CA SER A 76 -23.07 0.32 -13.44
C SER A 76 -23.88 -0.89 -12.95
N GLY A 77 -23.65 -1.31 -11.71
CA GLY A 77 -24.30 -2.46 -11.05
C GLY A 77 -23.80 -2.61 -9.61
N PRO A 78 -24.26 -3.63 -8.88
CA PRO A 78 -23.76 -3.92 -7.53
C PRO A 78 -22.24 -4.13 -7.53
N CYS A 79 -21.58 -3.65 -6.48
CA CYS A 79 -20.14 -3.86 -6.30
C CYS A 79 -19.78 -3.81 -4.80
N GLY A 80 -19.64 -4.98 -4.17
CA GLY A 80 -19.15 -5.11 -2.80
C GLY A 80 -19.88 -4.25 -1.75
N GLY A 81 -21.16 -3.92 -1.96
CA GLY A 81 -21.94 -3.05 -1.07
C GLY A 81 -21.61 -1.56 -1.16
N LEU A 82 -20.98 -1.10 -2.24
CA LEU A 82 -20.79 0.33 -2.52
C LEU A 82 -22.14 1.00 -2.81
N GLU A 83 -22.30 2.22 -2.32
CA GLU A 83 -23.54 3.02 -2.49
C GLU A 83 -23.21 4.42 -3.03
N ILE A 84 -24.03 4.88 -3.98
CA ILE A 84 -23.90 6.22 -4.58
C ILE A 84 -24.08 7.29 -3.51
N GLY A 85 -23.24 8.32 -3.54
CA GLY A 85 -23.27 9.45 -2.60
C GLY A 85 -22.53 9.18 -1.28
N LYS A 86 -22.22 7.93 -0.95
CA LYS A 86 -21.47 7.62 0.28
C LYS A 86 -19.96 7.87 0.13
N ARG A 87 -19.32 8.11 1.28
CA ARG A 87 -17.88 8.32 1.41
C ARG A 87 -17.17 7.00 1.71
N TYR A 88 -16.03 6.82 1.07
CA TYR A 88 -15.17 5.65 1.25
C TYR A 88 -13.69 6.06 1.34
N ALA A 89 -12.88 5.16 1.88
CA ALA A 89 -11.42 5.28 1.81
C ALA A 89 -10.92 4.52 0.59
N MET A 90 -10.31 5.24 -0.35
CA MET A 90 -9.58 4.65 -1.48
C MET A 90 -8.10 4.59 -1.13
N LYS A 91 -7.50 3.42 -1.18
CA LYS A 91 -6.05 3.24 -0.97
C LYS A 91 -5.42 2.71 -2.25
N ILE A 92 -4.51 3.49 -2.85
CA ILE A 92 -3.67 3.04 -3.96
C ILE A 92 -2.33 2.59 -3.38
N LEU A 93 -1.90 1.37 -3.72
CA LEU A 93 -0.83 0.65 -3.03
C LEU A 93 0.59 1.09 -3.45
N VAL A 94 0.76 2.39 -3.71
CA VAL A 94 2.06 2.99 -4.06
C VAL A 94 2.30 4.28 -3.27
N PRO A 95 3.49 4.48 -2.68
CA PRO A 95 3.79 5.73 -1.96
C PRO A 95 3.73 6.95 -2.88
N PRO A 96 3.25 8.11 -2.39
CA PRO A 96 3.23 9.33 -3.19
C PRO A 96 4.63 9.95 -3.33
N SER A 97 5.50 9.80 -2.33
CA SER A 97 6.79 10.44 -2.32
C SER A 97 7.84 9.68 -3.13
N ARG A 98 8.73 10.43 -3.80
CA ARG A 98 9.80 9.85 -4.62
C ARG A 98 10.83 9.10 -3.76
N GLY A 99 11.16 9.62 -2.58
CA GLY A 99 12.07 8.98 -1.63
C GLY A 99 11.52 7.66 -1.13
N SER A 100 10.24 7.65 -0.70
CA SER A 100 9.56 6.43 -0.26
C SER A 100 9.46 5.38 -1.37
N LYS A 101 9.26 5.79 -2.63
CA LYS A 101 9.28 4.87 -3.79
C LYS A 101 10.66 4.23 -3.97
N VAL A 102 11.74 5.03 -3.91
CA VAL A 102 13.12 4.53 -4.06
C VAL A 102 13.48 3.58 -2.91
N PHE A 103 13.17 3.97 -1.68
CA PHE A 103 13.42 3.12 -0.51
C PHE A 103 12.64 1.81 -0.61
N ARG A 104 11.36 1.87 -0.94
CA ARG A 104 10.53 0.69 -1.14
C ARG A 104 11.05 -0.21 -2.26
N ASP A 105 11.49 0.38 -3.38
CA ASP A 105 12.07 -0.36 -4.50
C ASP A 105 13.34 -1.11 -4.09
N ALA A 106 14.17 -0.52 -3.22
CA ALA A 106 15.34 -1.18 -2.65
C ALA A 106 14.95 -2.34 -1.73
N VAL A 107 13.99 -2.12 -0.82
CA VAL A 107 13.44 -3.16 0.05
C VAL A 107 12.81 -4.29 -0.76
N TYR A 108 12.13 -3.95 -1.85
CA TYR A 108 11.54 -4.91 -2.78
C TYR A 108 12.59 -5.83 -3.40
N MET A 109 13.71 -5.25 -3.79
CA MET A 109 14.81 -6.00 -4.37
C MET A 109 15.44 -6.96 -3.35
N ILE A 110 15.62 -6.52 -2.10
CA ILE A 110 16.18 -7.34 -1.01
C ILE A 110 15.16 -8.40 -0.56
N GLY A 111 13.89 -8.03 -0.44
CA GLY A 111 12.81 -8.89 0.04
C GLY A 111 12.13 -9.74 -1.04
N PHE A 112 12.65 -9.74 -2.26
CA PHE A 112 12.14 -10.52 -3.39
C PHE A 112 10.61 -10.44 -3.57
N GLN A 113 10.07 -9.21 -3.46
CA GLN A 113 8.66 -8.87 -3.64
C GLN A 113 7.70 -9.21 -2.47
N GLY A 114 8.08 -9.97 -1.49
CA GLY A 114 7.19 -10.44 -0.42
C GLY A 114 6.08 -9.47 -0.02
N SER A 115 6.37 -8.57 0.92
CA SER A 115 5.38 -7.67 1.53
C SER A 115 4.78 -6.62 0.60
N PHE A 116 5.35 -6.38 -0.58
CA PHE A 116 4.88 -5.33 -1.51
C PHE A 116 4.24 -5.88 -2.78
N SER A 117 4.15 -7.18 -2.93
CA SER A 117 3.47 -7.83 -4.06
C SER A 117 2.07 -7.28 -4.33
N PRO A 118 1.23 -6.95 -3.31
CA PRO A 118 -0.09 -6.38 -3.56
C PRO A 118 -0.11 -5.10 -4.39
N GLN A 119 1.02 -4.40 -4.51
CA GLN A 119 1.08 -3.21 -5.38
C GLN A 119 0.84 -3.54 -6.85
N VAL A 120 1.41 -4.63 -7.34
CA VAL A 120 1.51 -4.95 -8.77
C VAL A 120 1.01 -6.35 -9.10
N ASN A 121 0.78 -7.18 -8.11
CA ASN A 121 0.22 -8.51 -8.26
C ASN A 121 -1.27 -8.46 -7.86
N VAL A 122 -2.14 -8.62 -8.84
CA VAL A 122 -3.60 -8.54 -8.65
C VAL A 122 -4.08 -9.63 -7.69
N SER A 123 -3.57 -10.87 -7.84
CA SER A 123 -3.95 -11.99 -6.96
C SER A 123 -3.52 -11.74 -5.51
N ALA A 124 -2.33 -11.14 -5.28
CA ALA A 124 -1.90 -10.77 -3.94
C ALA A 124 -2.74 -9.65 -3.32
N ALA A 125 -3.13 -8.64 -4.12
CA ALA A 125 -4.01 -7.57 -3.68
C ALA A 125 -5.40 -8.11 -3.33
N ARG A 126 -5.91 -9.01 -4.17
CA ARG A 126 -7.20 -9.66 -4.00
C ARG A 126 -7.22 -10.58 -2.78
N ALA A 127 -6.20 -11.44 -2.62
CA ALA A 127 -6.04 -12.29 -1.44
C ALA A 127 -6.03 -11.46 -0.15
N GLY A 128 -5.27 -10.35 -0.12
CA GLY A 128 -5.23 -9.46 1.05
C GLY A 128 -6.60 -8.85 1.39
N ALA A 129 -7.40 -8.51 0.39
CA ALA A 129 -8.75 -8.00 0.58
C ALA A 129 -9.71 -9.08 1.11
N LEU A 130 -9.64 -10.29 0.56
CA LEU A 130 -10.44 -11.43 1.03
C LEU A 130 -10.05 -11.83 2.46
N TRP A 131 -8.74 -11.89 2.78
CA TRP A 131 -8.27 -12.09 4.15
C TRP A 131 -8.89 -11.11 5.12
N GLN A 132 -8.97 -9.83 4.76
CA GLN A 132 -9.58 -8.81 5.61
C GLN A 132 -11.06 -9.12 5.90
N LYS A 133 -11.84 -9.64 4.94
CA LYS A 133 -13.23 -10.08 5.18
C LYS A 133 -13.29 -11.25 6.18
N PHE A 134 -12.43 -12.25 6.04
CA PHE A 134 -12.38 -13.38 6.98
C PHE A 134 -11.91 -12.94 8.38
N ILE A 135 -10.92 -12.06 8.45
CA ILE A 135 -10.46 -11.48 9.74
C ILE A 135 -11.58 -10.66 10.37
N ARG A 136 -12.35 -9.91 9.60
CA ARG A 136 -13.51 -9.15 10.07
C ARG A 136 -14.57 -10.08 10.70
N ARG A 137 -14.89 -11.19 10.03
CA ARG A 137 -15.83 -12.19 10.56
C ARG A 137 -15.27 -12.89 11.82
N ALA A 138 -14.00 -13.25 11.84
CA ALA A 138 -13.34 -13.82 13.02
C ALA A 138 -13.33 -12.83 14.19
N ALA A 139 -13.08 -11.55 13.92
CA ALA A 139 -13.13 -10.49 14.92
C ALA A 139 -14.56 -10.31 15.50
N ALA A 140 -15.60 -10.44 14.67
CA ALA A 140 -16.98 -10.43 15.16
C ALA A 140 -17.25 -11.58 16.13
N LEU A 141 -16.70 -12.77 15.86
CA LEU A 141 -16.81 -13.92 16.78
C LEU A 141 -16.06 -13.70 18.11
N ARG A 142 -14.89 -13.07 18.06
CA ARG A 142 -14.02 -12.84 19.22
C ARG A 142 -14.45 -11.67 20.08
N PHE A 143 -14.85 -10.56 19.44
CA PHE A 143 -15.12 -9.27 20.10
C PHE A 143 -16.60 -8.88 20.08
N GLY A 144 -17.47 -9.68 19.48
CA GLY A 144 -18.92 -9.43 19.41
C GLY A 144 -19.34 -8.36 18.40
N SER A 145 -18.43 -7.83 17.58
CA SER A 145 -18.74 -6.78 16.60
C SER A 145 -17.88 -6.86 15.35
N GLU A 146 -18.50 -6.84 14.18
CA GLU A 146 -17.79 -6.70 12.90
C GLU A 146 -17.08 -5.35 12.75
N ARG A 147 -17.52 -4.31 13.44
CA ARG A 147 -16.93 -2.97 13.43
C ARG A 147 -15.50 -2.93 14.01
N THR A 148 -15.07 -4.00 14.66
CA THR A 148 -13.71 -4.20 15.17
C THR A 148 -12.66 -4.21 14.06
N VAL A 149 -13.05 -4.52 12.84
CA VAL A 149 -12.20 -4.46 11.64
C VAL A 149 -12.91 -3.59 10.60
N LYS A 150 -12.18 -2.63 10.00
CA LYS A 150 -12.76 -1.81 8.92
C LYS A 150 -13.22 -2.71 7.78
N ASP A 151 -14.36 -2.40 7.18
CA ASP A 151 -14.82 -3.16 6.03
C ASP A 151 -14.04 -2.84 4.75
N ILE A 152 -13.92 -3.82 3.87
CA ILE A 152 -13.35 -3.68 2.53
C ILE A 152 -14.41 -4.04 1.50
N HIS A 153 -14.60 -3.17 0.51
CA HIS A 153 -15.69 -3.25 -0.44
C HIS A 153 -15.26 -3.76 -1.81
N ALA A 154 -14.17 -3.23 -2.35
CA ALA A 154 -13.74 -3.57 -3.70
C ALA A 154 -12.22 -3.46 -3.88
N THR A 155 -11.72 -4.14 -4.92
CA THR A 155 -10.35 -4.01 -5.42
C THR A 155 -10.38 -3.55 -6.88
N PHE A 156 -9.34 -2.84 -7.30
CA PHE A 156 -9.20 -2.32 -8.67
C PHE A 156 -7.74 -2.18 -9.08
N VAL A 157 -7.53 -1.90 -10.36
CA VAL A 157 -6.21 -1.57 -10.91
C VAL A 157 -6.24 -0.13 -11.40
N ASP A 158 -5.31 0.69 -10.91
CA ASP A 158 -5.06 2.02 -11.44
C ASP A 158 -3.95 1.95 -12.50
N SER A 159 -4.31 1.98 -13.75
CA SER A 159 -3.37 1.95 -14.89
C SER A 159 -2.55 3.22 -15.00
N THR A 160 -3.09 4.38 -14.59
CA THR A 160 -2.41 5.68 -14.66
C THR A 160 -1.23 5.75 -13.70
N ILE A 161 -1.42 5.35 -12.46
CA ILE A 161 -0.35 5.26 -11.46
C ILE A 161 0.41 3.94 -11.60
N GLY A 162 -0.23 2.89 -12.14
CA GLY A 162 0.32 1.56 -12.38
C GLY A 162 0.42 0.74 -11.08
N SER A 163 -0.68 0.65 -10.35
CA SER A 163 -0.75 -0.06 -9.07
C SER A 163 -2.14 -0.61 -8.81
N CYS A 164 -2.22 -1.67 -8.01
CA CYS A 164 -3.49 -2.10 -7.45
C CYS A 164 -3.98 -1.10 -6.42
N GLY A 165 -5.30 -1.07 -6.24
CA GLY A 165 -5.97 -0.27 -5.23
C GLY A 165 -7.13 -1.01 -4.57
N GLU A 166 -7.61 -0.44 -3.48
CA GLU A 166 -8.72 -0.97 -2.69
C GLU A 166 -9.65 0.13 -2.23
N ILE A 167 -10.93 -0.18 -2.14
CA ILE A 167 -11.97 0.66 -1.55
C ILE A 167 -12.41 0.02 -0.25
N SER A 168 -12.39 0.78 0.82
CA SER A 168 -12.79 0.33 2.16
C SER A 168 -13.69 1.35 2.83
N GLU A 169 -14.35 0.95 3.90
CA GLU A 169 -15.13 1.81 4.76
C GLU A 169 -14.33 3.07 5.13
N TRP A 170 -15.00 4.23 5.06
CA TRP A 170 -14.48 5.44 5.65
C TRP A 170 -14.82 5.44 7.14
N VAL A 171 -13.82 5.25 8.00
CA VAL A 171 -13.99 5.27 9.46
C VAL A 171 -13.75 6.67 9.97
N GLU A 172 -14.79 7.30 10.53
CA GLU A 172 -14.63 8.53 11.31
C GLU A 172 -14.09 8.18 12.69
N GLY A 173 -12.98 8.80 13.05
CA GLY A 173 -12.32 8.50 14.32
C GLY A 173 -10.98 9.19 14.46
N ARG A 174 -10.34 8.93 15.57
CA ARG A 174 -9.00 9.42 15.84
C ARG A 174 -7.98 8.30 15.82
N ASN A 175 -6.84 8.61 15.22
CA ASN A 175 -5.66 7.81 15.38
C ASN A 175 -5.03 8.12 16.75
N TRP A 176 -4.51 7.10 17.40
CA TRP A 176 -3.72 7.31 18.60
C TRP A 176 -2.40 7.96 18.23
N ARG A 177 -2.12 9.05 18.89
CA ARG A 177 -0.75 9.53 18.97
C ARG A 177 0.07 8.45 19.66
N PHE A 178 1.34 8.41 19.38
CA PHE A 178 2.31 7.65 20.15
C PHE A 178 2.06 7.90 21.65
N GLU A 179 1.32 7.01 22.25
CA GLU A 179 1.33 6.88 23.69
C GLU A 179 2.50 5.95 24.08
N CYS A 180 3.69 6.31 23.66
CA CYS A 180 4.85 6.00 24.45
C CYS A 180 4.61 6.56 25.83
N ASP A 181 3.58 7.32 25.82
CA ASP A 181 3.35 7.70 26.71
C ASP A 181 2.87 8.56 27.84
N ASP A 182 1.89 8.12 28.44
CA ASP A 182 1.65 8.53 29.81
C ASP A 182 2.92 8.35 30.67
N GLY A 183 3.72 7.31 30.41
CA GLY A 183 4.99 7.12 31.11
C GLY A 183 6.11 8.08 30.75
N LEU A 184 6.25 8.50 29.52
CA LEU A 184 7.26 9.49 29.08
C LEU A 184 6.76 10.93 29.28
N ASP A 185 5.48 11.19 29.03
CA ASP A 185 4.86 12.48 29.31
C ASP A 185 4.88 12.77 30.81
N THR A 186 4.68 11.75 31.63
CA THR A 186 4.82 11.79 33.08
C THR A 186 6.26 12.02 33.51
N ARG A 187 7.27 11.45 32.81
CA ARG A 187 8.67 11.74 33.09
C ARG A 187 9.05 13.16 32.71
N SER A 188 8.56 13.72 31.64
CA SER A 188 8.80 15.10 31.26
C SER A 188 8.14 16.08 32.24
N ARG A 189 6.94 15.79 32.69
CA ARG A 189 6.26 16.59 33.74
C ARG A 189 6.92 16.46 35.10
N ARG A 190 7.53 15.33 35.47
CA ARG A 190 8.31 15.18 36.70
C ARG A 190 9.56 16.05 36.75
N LEU A 191 10.09 16.44 35.61
CA LEU A 191 11.24 17.36 35.58
C LEU A 191 10.81 18.80 35.80
N ASP A 192 9.53 19.13 35.60
CA ASP A 192 8.98 20.47 35.76
C ASP A 192 8.27 20.70 37.11
N ASP A 193 7.82 19.67 37.81
CA ASP A 193 6.99 19.82 39.02
C ASP A 193 7.50 18.93 40.16
N GLN A 194 8.03 19.58 41.20
CA GLN A 194 8.58 18.94 42.40
C GLN A 194 7.51 18.58 43.45
N SER A 195 6.23 18.75 43.18
CA SER A 195 5.17 18.51 44.14
C SER A 195 4.06 17.62 43.61
N GLU A 196 3.87 16.50 44.24
CA GLU A 196 2.77 15.57 44.32
C GLU A 196 3.05 14.18 43.75
N THR A 197 2.90 13.19 44.62
CA THR A 197 2.83 11.77 44.32
C THR A 197 1.55 11.46 43.57
N VAL A 198 1.50 11.73 42.28
CA VAL A 198 0.42 11.27 41.41
C VAL A 198 0.65 9.81 41.08
N ASN A 199 -0.39 9.00 41.25
CA ASN A 199 -0.38 7.57 40.94
C ASN A 199 -0.39 7.40 39.41
N TYR A 200 0.77 7.18 38.81
CA TYR A 200 0.99 7.14 37.39
C TYR A 200 0.63 5.76 36.81
N GLY A 201 -0.64 5.39 36.82
CA GLY A 201 -1.16 4.27 36.05
C GLY A 201 -1.28 4.65 34.57
N ALA A 202 -1.06 3.69 33.68
CA ALA A 202 -1.39 3.84 32.28
C ALA A 202 -2.88 4.23 32.13
N SER A 203 -3.24 5.11 31.18
CA SER A 203 -4.62 5.52 31.00
C SER A 203 -5.52 4.31 30.71
N PRO A 204 -6.80 4.33 31.14
CA PRO A 204 -7.72 3.25 30.84
C PRO A 204 -7.84 2.98 29.34
N GLU A 205 -7.71 4.02 28.52
CA GLU A 205 -7.74 3.96 27.09
C GLU A 205 -6.49 3.24 26.52
N TYR A 206 -5.31 3.54 27.04
CA TYR A 206 -4.06 2.87 26.70
C TYR A 206 -4.14 1.36 27.02
N LEU A 207 -4.56 1.02 28.22
CA LEU A 207 -4.71 -0.38 28.65
C LEU A 207 -5.72 -1.14 27.78
N SER A 208 -6.85 -0.49 27.45
CA SER A 208 -7.89 -1.08 26.59
C SER A 208 -7.35 -1.37 25.20
N LYS A 209 -6.60 -0.45 24.62
CA LYS A 209 -6.01 -0.62 23.30
C LYS A 209 -4.94 -1.72 23.31
N LYS A 210 -4.09 -1.75 24.34
CA LYS A 210 -3.09 -2.81 24.50
C LYS A 210 -3.75 -4.18 24.58
N THR A 211 -4.74 -4.33 25.45
CA THR A 211 -5.50 -5.59 25.61
C THR A 211 -6.16 -6.01 24.29
N PHE A 212 -6.80 -5.04 23.61
CA PHE A 212 -7.40 -5.28 22.30
C PHE A 212 -6.37 -5.79 21.29
N MET A 213 -5.21 -5.11 21.17
CA MET A 213 -4.17 -5.49 20.22
C MET A 213 -3.57 -6.86 20.54
N ASP A 214 -3.33 -7.17 21.82
CA ASP A 214 -2.81 -8.46 22.24
C ASP A 214 -3.81 -9.60 21.92
N ASP A 215 -5.09 -9.40 22.18
CA ASP A 215 -6.13 -10.38 21.84
C ASP A 215 -6.37 -10.49 20.34
N PHE A 216 -6.27 -9.39 19.61
CA PHE A 216 -6.38 -9.39 18.15
C PHE A 216 -5.22 -10.18 17.51
N VAL A 217 -4.00 -10.01 18.01
CA VAL A 217 -2.83 -10.80 17.58
C VAL A 217 -3.03 -12.28 17.86
N LYS A 218 -3.54 -12.66 19.05
CA LYS A 218 -3.84 -14.06 19.37
C LYS A 218 -4.85 -14.65 18.37
N MET A 219 -5.94 -13.93 18.12
CA MET A 219 -6.96 -14.34 17.14
C MET A 219 -6.36 -14.54 15.75
N LEU A 220 -5.52 -13.61 15.27
CA LEU A 220 -4.86 -13.74 13.97
C LEU A 220 -3.96 -14.97 13.90
N HIS A 221 -3.23 -15.28 14.97
CA HIS A 221 -2.45 -16.53 15.05
C HIS A 221 -3.31 -17.77 15.13
N GLU A 222 -4.41 -17.74 15.86
CA GLU A 222 -5.38 -18.85 15.98
C GLU A 222 -5.99 -19.19 14.63
N MET A 223 -6.39 -18.20 13.84
CA MET A 223 -6.96 -18.40 12.51
C MET A 223 -5.93 -18.60 11.38
N GLY A 224 -4.63 -18.64 11.68
CA GLY A 224 -3.60 -18.82 10.67
C GLY A 224 -3.21 -17.57 9.87
N ALA A 225 -3.71 -16.40 10.24
CA ALA A 225 -3.45 -15.10 9.60
C ALA A 225 -2.18 -14.41 10.15
N SER A 226 -1.13 -15.17 10.44
CA SER A 226 0.10 -14.69 11.10
C SER A 226 0.82 -13.57 10.34
N GLU A 227 0.64 -13.50 9.01
CA GLU A 227 1.19 -12.43 8.17
C GLU A 227 0.72 -11.05 8.62
N PHE A 228 -0.55 -10.96 9.03
CA PHE A 228 -1.17 -9.69 9.42
C PHE A 228 -0.92 -9.34 10.89
N ALA A 229 -0.61 -10.32 11.73
CA ALA A 229 -0.41 -10.13 13.17
C ALA A 229 0.69 -9.12 13.49
N ARG A 230 1.73 -9.02 12.64
CA ARG A 230 2.84 -8.05 12.84
C ARG A 230 2.43 -6.61 12.82
N GLN A 231 1.33 -6.29 12.15
CA GLN A 231 0.80 -4.93 12.12
C GLN A 231 0.18 -4.51 13.47
N TYR A 232 -0.01 -5.48 14.37
CA TYR A 232 -0.74 -5.28 15.63
C TYR A 232 0.04 -5.66 16.89
N TYR A 233 1.29 -6.12 16.77
CA TYR A 233 2.12 -6.34 17.95
C TYR A 233 2.32 -5.03 18.71
N TRP A 234 1.82 -4.98 19.95
CA TRP A 234 1.86 -3.81 20.81
C TRP A 234 3.28 -3.26 21.02
N TRP A 235 4.24 -4.10 21.17
CA TRP A 235 5.65 -3.79 21.41
C TRP A 235 6.39 -3.24 20.18
N THR A 236 5.74 -3.16 19.05
CA THR A 236 6.23 -2.46 17.87
C THR A 236 5.55 -1.10 17.75
N CYS A 237 6.27 0.00 18.02
CA CYS A 237 5.71 1.37 17.99
C CYS A 237 4.95 1.70 16.70
N LYS A 238 5.37 1.14 15.57
CA LYS A 238 4.71 1.30 14.26
C LYS A 238 3.31 0.67 14.17
N SER A 239 2.96 -0.20 15.11
CA SER A 239 1.69 -0.96 15.06
C SER A 239 0.53 -0.22 15.74
N GLN A 240 0.83 0.62 16.72
CA GLN A 240 -0.19 1.35 17.47
C GLN A 240 -1.11 2.23 16.61
N PRO A 241 -0.61 2.94 15.56
CA PRO A 241 -1.45 3.72 14.67
C PRO A 241 -2.43 2.90 13.81
N ASN A 242 -2.29 1.58 13.77
CA ASN A 242 -3.16 0.71 12.97
C ASN A 242 -4.51 0.40 13.63
N VAL A 243 -4.74 0.88 14.84
CA VAL A 243 -6.01 0.78 15.54
C VAL A 243 -6.58 2.16 15.81
N PHE A 244 -7.78 2.43 15.27
CA PHE A 244 -8.51 3.69 15.46
C PHE A 244 -9.54 3.56 16.57
N LYS A 245 -9.82 4.68 17.24
CA LYS A 245 -11.00 4.87 18.07
C LYS A 245 -12.06 5.57 17.24
N ARG A 246 -13.21 4.93 17.01
CA ARG A 246 -14.34 5.53 16.29
C ARG A 246 -14.93 6.67 17.10
N SER A 247 -15.32 7.76 16.44
CA SER A 247 -15.92 8.93 17.08
C SER A 247 -17.37 8.73 17.51
N ASP A 248 -18.05 7.75 16.89
CA ASP A 248 -19.46 7.44 17.20
C ASP A 248 -19.63 6.48 18.41
N THR A 249 -18.54 6.13 19.09
CA THR A 249 -18.52 5.19 20.23
C THR A 249 -17.70 5.74 21.40
N GLU A 250 -17.91 7.00 21.74
CA GLU A 250 -17.02 7.70 22.69
C GLU A 250 -17.15 7.27 24.16
N ALA A 251 -18.25 6.62 24.54
CA ALA A 251 -18.59 6.47 25.94
C ALA A 251 -17.62 5.59 26.77
N LYS A 252 -16.96 4.59 26.15
CA LYS A 252 -16.07 3.67 26.88
C LYS A 252 -14.71 3.50 26.18
N PRO A 253 -13.62 3.42 26.95
CA PRO A 253 -12.28 3.20 26.39
C PRO A 253 -12.16 1.96 25.50
N THR A 254 -12.91 0.90 25.83
CA THR A 254 -12.88 -0.40 25.14
C THR A 254 -13.74 -0.46 23.89
N GLU A 255 -14.71 0.44 23.75
CA GLU A 255 -15.66 0.42 22.62
C GLU A 255 -15.10 1.17 21.41
N GLY A 256 -15.47 0.74 20.20
CA GLY A 256 -15.14 1.41 18.94
C GLY A 256 -13.67 1.31 18.51
N LEU A 257 -12.88 0.43 19.12
CA LEU A 257 -11.55 0.13 18.62
C LEU A 257 -11.67 -0.66 17.31
N THR A 258 -11.00 -0.16 16.27
CA THR A 258 -11.11 -0.69 14.90
C THR A 258 -9.74 -0.87 14.28
N ALA A 259 -9.42 -2.09 13.88
CA ALA A 259 -8.21 -2.41 13.13
C ALA A 259 -8.31 -1.89 11.68
N MET A 260 -7.27 -1.20 11.21
CA MET A 260 -7.32 -0.41 9.98
C MET A 260 -6.39 -0.91 8.86
N ASP A 261 -5.22 -1.48 9.16
CA ASP A 261 -4.24 -1.86 8.14
C ASP A 261 -3.98 -3.37 8.14
N PHE A 262 -4.26 -4.01 7.00
CA PHE A 262 -4.11 -5.44 6.77
C PHE A 262 -3.06 -5.73 5.71
N ARG A 263 -1.88 -5.13 5.87
CA ARG A 263 -0.71 -5.42 5.05
C ARG A 263 0.33 -6.16 5.86
N ALA A 264 1.13 -7.00 5.20
CA ALA A 264 2.22 -7.69 5.85
C ALA A 264 3.19 -6.69 6.51
N GLY A 265 3.43 -6.86 7.78
CA GLY A 265 4.46 -6.11 8.50
C GLY A 265 5.85 -6.56 8.06
N LEU A 266 6.78 -5.61 8.00
CA LEU A 266 8.15 -5.87 7.57
C LEU A 266 9.14 -5.45 8.65
N ALA A 267 10.02 -6.38 9.07
CA ALA A 267 11.25 -6.08 9.79
C ALA A 267 12.43 -6.51 8.93
N LEU A 268 13.38 -5.63 8.72
CA LEU A 268 14.47 -5.80 7.75
C LEU A 268 15.82 -5.50 8.36
N LEU A 269 16.73 -6.48 8.28
CA LEU A 269 18.16 -6.27 8.52
C LEU A 269 18.83 -5.86 7.19
N PRO A 270 19.67 -4.84 7.10
CA PRO A 270 20.37 -4.09 8.17
C PRO A 270 19.64 -2.78 8.59
N PHE A 271 18.41 -2.57 8.19
CA PHE A 271 17.67 -1.39 8.60
C PHE A 271 17.42 -1.45 10.11
N LEU A 272 17.79 -0.40 10.80
CA LEU A 272 17.68 -0.31 12.25
C LEU A 272 16.24 -0.63 12.71
N PRO A 273 16.11 -1.47 13.73
CA PRO A 273 14.81 -1.70 14.34
C PRO A 273 14.24 -0.37 14.85
N MET A 274 13.00 -0.10 14.48
CA MET A 274 12.30 1.11 14.92
C MET A 274 11.74 0.96 16.34
N SER A 275 11.77 -0.27 16.87
CA SER A 275 11.27 -0.61 18.19
C SER A 275 11.96 -1.88 18.72
N PRO A 276 11.96 -2.14 20.04
CA PRO A 276 12.48 -3.38 20.61
C PRO A 276 11.87 -4.64 19.99
N GLY A 277 10.60 -4.59 19.60
CA GLY A 277 9.93 -5.69 18.93
C GLY A 277 10.52 -6.03 17.56
N ASP A 278 11.01 -5.04 16.83
CA ASP A 278 11.65 -5.29 15.55
C ASP A 278 12.95 -6.09 15.71
N VAL A 279 13.70 -5.90 16.80
CA VAL A 279 14.91 -6.69 17.12
C VAL A 279 14.55 -8.17 17.25
N VAL A 280 13.49 -8.48 17.98
CA VAL A 280 13.03 -9.87 18.17
C VAL A 280 12.55 -10.47 16.84
N LEU A 281 11.83 -9.70 16.03
CA LEU A 281 11.38 -10.16 14.71
C LEU A 281 12.57 -10.41 13.76
N ILE A 282 13.56 -9.53 13.76
CA ILE A 282 14.79 -9.70 13.00
C ILE A 282 15.54 -10.96 13.48
N GLY A 283 15.67 -11.15 14.80
CA GLY A 283 16.29 -12.35 15.37
C GLY A 283 15.58 -13.64 14.94
N LYS A 284 14.25 -13.67 14.97
CA LYS A 284 13.45 -14.79 14.44
C LYS A 284 13.66 -15.00 12.94
N GLY A 285 13.85 -13.94 12.17
CA GLY A 285 14.15 -14.01 10.74
C GLY A 285 15.51 -14.65 10.50
N ILE A 286 16.55 -14.20 11.21
CA ILE A 286 17.91 -14.75 11.12
C ILE A 286 17.92 -16.23 11.50
N ALA A 287 17.23 -16.60 12.58
CA ALA A 287 17.11 -18.00 13.00
C ALA A 287 16.49 -18.91 11.92
N ARG A 288 15.62 -18.35 11.07
CA ARG A 288 15.06 -19.03 9.89
C ARG A 288 15.93 -18.91 8.63
N GLY A 289 17.07 -18.23 8.70
CA GLY A 289 17.94 -17.98 7.56
C GLY A 289 17.46 -16.88 6.63
N SER A 290 16.66 -15.93 7.12
CA SER A 290 16.15 -14.80 6.35
C SER A 290 16.62 -13.45 6.92
N LEU A 291 17.02 -12.53 6.04
CA LEU A 291 17.31 -11.14 6.40
C LEU A 291 16.04 -10.27 6.42
N VAL A 292 14.97 -10.75 5.81
CA VAL A 292 13.67 -10.08 5.77
C VAL A 292 12.69 -10.89 6.57
N GLN A 293 12.11 -10.27 7.59
CA GLN A 293 11.12 -10.91 8.43
C GLN A 293 9.71 -10.50 8.02
N PHE A 294 8.99 -11.43 7.41
CA PHE A 294 7.54 -11.42 7.27
C PHE A 294 7.02 -12.86 7.28
N ASP A 295 5.81 -13.05 7.78
CA ASP A 295 5.18 -14.35 7.84
C ASP A 295 4.23 -14.53 6.64
N ARG A 296 3.98 -15.78 6.28
CA ARG A 296 2.94 -16.15 5.34
C ARG A 296 1.70 -16.63 6.11
N PRO A 297 0.49 -16.45 5.55
CA PRO A 297 -0.69 -17.07 6.13
C PRO A 297 -0.55 -18.60 6.13
N ASN A 298 -1.07 -19.22 7.17
CA ASN A 298 -1.12 -20.67 7.26
C ASN A 298 -2.50 -21.17 6.80
N MET A 299 -2.62 -21.49 5.52
CA MET A 299 -3.89 -21.92 4.92
C MET A 299 -4.46 -23.18 5.56
N LYS A 300 -3.61 -24.15 5.96
CA LYS A 300 -4.08 -25.35 6.66
C LYS A 300 -4.76 -25.02 7.98
N LYS A 301 -4.13 -24.13 8.76
CA LYS A 301 -4.70 -23.67 10.04
C LYS A 301 -5.96 -22.84 9.83
N PHE A 302 -5.98 -22.00 8.79
CA PHE A 302 -7.15 -21.21 8.43
C PHE A 302 -8.34 -22.07 8.04
N LEU A 303 -8.15 -23.07 7.19
CA LEU A 303 -9.23 -23.99 6.79
C LEU A 303 -9.77 -24.78 8.00
N ALA A 304 -8.90 -25.21 8.90
CA ALA A 304 -9.31 -25.85 10.15
C ALA A 304 -10.14 -24.90 11.03
N PHE A 305 -9.73 -23.63 11.14
CA PHE A 305 -10.49 -22.61 11.89
C PHE A 305 -11.87 -22.36 11.27
N VAL A 306 -11.96 -22.22 9.94
CA VAL A 306 -13.24 -22.03 9.23
C VAL A 306 -14.14 -23.26 9.41
N SER A 307 -13.59 -24.48 9.29
CA SER A 307 -14.34 -25.72 9.49
C SER A 307 -14.86 -25.86 10.92
N ALA A 308 -14.06 -25.49 11.92
CA ALA A 308 -14.49 -25.51 13.31
C ALA A 308 -15.62 -24.51 13.62
N ASN A 309 -15.80 -23.49 12.75
CA ASN A 309 -16.80 -22.44 12.87
C ASN A 309 -17.75 -22.42 11.66
N ALA A 310 -18.00 -23.57 11.00
CA ALA A 310 -18.65 -23.66 9.70
C ALA A 310 -19.94 -22.86 9.57
N GLY A 311 -20.85 -22.96 10.53
CA GLY A 311 -22.12 -22.22 10.52
C GLY A 311 -21.99 -20.69 10.56
N LYS A 312 -20.81 -20.16 10.90
CA LYS A 312 -20.53 -18.71 10.90
C LYS A 312 -19.86 -18.22 9.62
N PHE A 313 -19.43 -19.12 8.76
CA PHE A 313 -18.77 -18.85 7.49
C PHE A 313 -19.53 -19.46 6.31
N GLU A 314 -20.78 -19.89 6.50
CA GLU A 314 -21.59 -20.54 5.47
C GLU A 314 -21.80 -19.62 4.24
N ASP A 315 -22.13 -18.36 4.49
CA ASP A 315 -22.31 -17.32 3.48
C ASP A 315 -21.01 -16.88 2.77
N MET A 316 -19.85 -17.31 3.26
CA MET A 316 -18.54 -16.93 2.74
C MET A 316 -17.86 -18.04 1.91
N GLN A 317 -18.53 -19.11 1.53
CA GLN A 317 -17.91 -20.24 0.83
C GLN A 317 -17.35 -19.84 -0.55
N ALA A 318 -18.07 -19.00 -1.29
CA ALA A 318 -17.59 -18.47 -2.56
C ALA A 318 -16.31 -17.63 -2.39
N ALA A 319 -16.27 -16.78 -1.36
CA ALA A 319 -15.10 -15.98 -1.02
C ALA A 319 -13.92 -16.84 -0.54
N LEU A 320 -14.20 -17.96 0.14
CA LEU A 320 -13.18 -18.94 0.56
C LEU A 320 -12.54 -19.61 -0.65
N ALA A 321 -13.32 -20.06 -1.61
CA ALA A 321 -12.82 -20.64 -2.84
C ALA A 321 -11.96 -19.65 -3.63
N GLU A 322 -12.41 -18.39 -3.73
CA GLU A 322 -11.66 -17.31 -4.37
C GLU A 322 -10.34 -17.02 -3.62
N LEU A 323 -10.37 -16.97 -2.29
CA LEU A 323 -9.17 -16.76 -1.48
C LEU A 323 -8.12 -17.85 -1.71
N ILE A 324 -8.54 -19.13 -1.74
CA ILE A 324 -7.65 -20.27 -1.99
C ILE A 324 -6.98 -20.11 -3.36
N ALA A 325 -7.76 -19.82 -4.40
CA ALA A 325 -7.24 -19.64 -5.76
C ALA A 325 -6.27 -18.43 -5.86
N CYS A 326 -6.61 -17.30 -5.24
CA CYS A 326 -5.74 -16.13 -5.21
C CYS A 326 -4.44 -16.36 -4.42
N GLU A 327 -4.50 -17.09 -3.31
CA GLU A 327 -3.32 -17.45 -2.51
C GLU A 327 -2.39 -18.39 -3.28
N GLU A 328 -2.95 -19.36 -3.99
CA GLU A 328 -2.18 -20.27 -4.83
C GLU A 328 -1.45 -19.51 -5.94
N GLN A 329 -2.17 -18.70 -6.72
CA GLN A 329 -1.57 -17.84 -7.75
C GLN A 329 -0.52 -16.88 -7.20
N TYR A 330 -0.78 -16.30 -6.02
CA TYR A 330 0.18 -15.43 -5.36
C TYR A 330 1.44 -16.19 -4.94
N ARG A 331 1.29 -17.39 -4.38
CA ARG A 331 2.43 -18.25 -3.99
C ARG A 331 3.25 -18.70 -5.16
N GLU A 332 2.64 -19.07 -6.26
CA GLU A 332 3.34 -19.43 -7.50
C GLU A 332 4.15 -18.27 -8.07
N SER A 333 3.69 -17.04 -7.87
CA SER A 333 4.41 -15.83 -8.27
C SER A 333 5.58 -15.46 -7.34
N LEU A 334 5.59 -15.98 -6.09
CA LEU A 334 6.61 -15.73 -5.08
C LEU A 334 7.57 -16.91 -4.98
N LEU A 335 8.83 -16.59 -5.09
CA LEU A 335 9.88 -17.56 -4.87
C LEU A 335 10.13 -17.76 -3.37
N ASP A 336 10.40 -18.97 -2.98
CA ASP A 336 10.64 -19.36 -1.57
C ASP A 336 11.86 -18.71 -0.92
N VAL A 337 12.64 -18.03 -1.70
CA VAL A 337 13.89 -17.36 -1.31
C VAL A 337 13.68 -16.28 -0.25
N THR A 338 12.51 -15.69 -0.15
CA THR A 338 12.18 -14.64 0.83
C THR A 338 12.37 -15.08 2.29
N HIS A 339 12.40 -16.38 2.56
CA HIS A 339 12.58 -16.94 3.89
C HIS A 339 13.95 -17.60 4.11
N HIS A 340 14.81 -17.62 3.10
CA HIS A 340 16.03 -18.44 3.11
C HIS A 340 17.27 -17.73 2.56
N HIS A 341 17.44 -16.43 2.82
CA HIS A 341 18.56 -15.65 2.29
C HIS A 341 19.94 -16.25 2.64
N VAL A 342 20.09 -16.79 3.83
CA VAL A 342 21.38 -17.41 4.25
C VAL A 342 21.70 -18.65 3.40
N ARG A 343 20.70 -19.37 2.93
CA ARG A 343 20.90 -20.53 2.05
C ARG A 343 21.44 -20.16 0.67
N LEU A 344 21.33 -18.88 0.27
CA LEU A 344 21.95 -18.39 -0.96
C LEU A 344 23.45 -18.59 -1.00
N LEU A 345 24.11 -18.63 0.16
CA LEU A 345 25.56 -18.81 0.23
C LEU A 345 26.01 -20.18 -0.33
N TYR A 346 25.14 -21.18 -0.36
CA TYR A 346 25.47 -22.53 -0.76
C TYR A 346 24.45 -23.26 -1.66
N SER A 347 23.38 -22.61 -2.07
CA SER A 347 22.33 -23.24 -2.88
C SER A 347 22.21 -22.64 -4.28
N ALA A 348 22.67 -23.38 -5.31
CA ALA A 348 22.51 -22.98 -6.71
C ALA A 348 21.05 -22.90 -7.14
N GLY A 349 20.15 -23.72 -6.57
CA GLY A 349 18.71 -23.66 -6.81
C GLY A 349 18.09 -22.37 -6.34
N LEU A 350 18.48 -21.91 -5.13
CA LEU A 350 18.04 -20.62 -4.61
C LEU A 350 18.59 -19.44 -5.43
N TRP A 351 19.83 -19.49 -5.90
CA TRP A 351 20.37 -18.46 -6.80
C TRP A 351 19.55 -18.34 -8.09
N ARG A 352 19.14 -19.47 -8.67
CA ARG A 352 18.24 -19.46 -9.83
C ARG A 352 16.91 -18.78 -9.48
N SER A 353 16.33 -19.14 -8.35
CA SER A 353 15.09 -18.51 -7.85
C SER A 353 15.26 -17.02 -7.58
N VAL A 354 16.41 -16.58 -7.01
CA VAL A 354 16.73 -15.16 -6.82
C VAL A 354 16.77 -14.39 -8.14
N LEU A 355 17.44 -14.97 -9.14
CA LEU A 355 17.54 -14.34 -10.46
C LEU A 355 16.16 -14.23 -11.13
N GLU A 356 15.32 -15.22 -10.96
CA GLU A 356 13.94 -15.20 -11.44
C GLU A 356 13.10 -14.18 -10.66
N GLY A 357 13.22 -14.11 -9.32
CA GLY A 357 12.54 -13.13 -8.49
C GLY A 357 13.03 -11.70 -8.73
N ALA A 358 14.33 -11.50 -8.89
CA ALA A 358 14.88 -10.20 -9.30
C ALA A 358 14.33 -9.78 -10.66
N ARG A 359 14.21 -10.72 -11.59
CA ARG A 359 13.60 -10.51 -12.89
C ARG A 359 12.15 -10.08 -12.77
N GLU A 360 11.33 -10.72 -11.92
CA GLU A 360 9.96 -10.32 -11.66
C GLU A 360 9.87 -8.96 -10.96
N SER A 361 10.69 -8.70 -9.93
CA SER A 361 10.68 -7.41 -9.20
C SER A 361 11.06 -6.23 -10.08
N TRP A 362 11.91 -6.43 -11.08
CA TRP A 362 12.27 -5.35 -11.99
C TRP A 362 11.24 -5.05 -13.05
N LYS A 363 10.42 -6.04 -13.41
CA LYS A 363 9.29 -5.85 -14.31
C LYS A 363 8.20 -5.01 -13.67
N THR A 364 7.92 -5.23 -12.42
CA THR A 364 6.65 -4.94 -11.77
C THR A 364 6.66 -3.74 -10.84
N ARG A 365 7.57 -2.80 -11.02
CA ARG A 365 7.47 -1.49 -10.34
C ARG A 365 6.22 -0.69 -10.71
N ARG A 366 5.58 -1.09 -11.79
CA ARG A 366 4.25 -0.73 -12.25
C ARG A 366 3.60 -1.95 -12.89
N ILE A 367 2.30 -2.02 -12.88
CA ILE A 367 1.56 -2.88 -13.78
C ILE A 367 1.87 -2.36 -15.18
N THR A 368 2.58 -3.17 -15.97
CA THR A 368 3.04 -2.83 -17.31
C THR A 368 2.31 -3.68 -18.34
N ASP A 369 2.30 -3.23 -19.60
CA ASP A 369 1.69 -3.98 -20.68
C ASP A 369 2.29 -5.39 -20.80
N ASP A 370 1.45 -6.40 -20.95
CA ASP A 370 1.79 -7.83 -21.00
C ASP A 370 2.86 -8.19 -22.05
N ILE A 371 2.97 -7.40 -23.12
CA ILE A 371 3.91 -7.62 -24.23
C ILE A 371 5.36 -7.49 -23.82
N ALA A 372 5.69 -6.47 -23.03
CA ALA A 372 7.05 -6.26 -22.53
C ALA A 372 7.47 -7.35 -21.55
N ASP A 373 6.52 -7.80 -20.76
CA ASP A 373 6.69 -8.86 -19.79
C ASP A 373 7.03 -10.19 -20.49
N ALA A 374 6.30 -10.56 -21.53
CA ALA A 374 6.55 -11.78 -22.30
C ALA A 374 7.95 -11.80 -22.93
N SER A 375 8.44 -10.63 -23.39
CA SER A 375 9.79 -10.49 -23.96
C SER A 375 10.90 -10.71 -22.93
N LEU A 376 10.73 -10.26 -21.69
CA LEU A 376 11.70 -10.45 -20.60
C LEU A 376 11.67 -11.88 -20.06
N ARG A 377 10.50 -12.50 -19.98
CA ARG A 377 10.33 -13.90 -19.51
C ARG A 377 11.09 -14.91 -20.36
N ARG A 378 11.24 -14.66 -21.64
CA ARG A 378 11.83 -15.60 -22.61
C ARG A 378 13.36 -15.58 -22.68
N SER A 379 14.05 -14.59 -22.06
CA SER A 379 15.50 -14.47 -22.24
C SER A 379 16.23 -14.03 -20.98
N ARG A 380 17.09 -14.90 -20.45
CA ARG A 380 18.00 -14.61 -19.32
C ARG A 380 18.96 -13.46 -19.64
N CYS A 381 19.49 -13.43 -20.85
CA CYS A 381 20.38 -12.35 -21.30
C CYS A 381 19.70 -10.98 -21.26
N LYS A 382 18.45 -10.87 -21.75
CA LYS A 382 17.68 -9.61 -21.68
C LYS A 382 17.46 -9.16 -20.24
N THR A 383 17.25 -10.10 -19.32
CA THR A 383 17.08 -9.81 -17.90
C THR A 383 18.36 -9.23 -17.29
N ILE A 384 19.51 -9.81 -17.61
CA ILE A 384 20.81 -9.32 -17.15
C ILE A 384 21.09 -7.95 -17.72
N VAL A 385 20.87 -7.74 -19.03
CA VAL A 385 21.01 -6.42 -19.66
C VAL A 385 20.08 -5.39 -19.01
N PHE A 386 18.83 -5.74 -18.76
CA PHE A 386 17.89 -4.85 -18.08
C PHE A 386 18.34 -4.51 -16.64
N ALA A 387 18.99 -5.44 -15.97
CA ALA A 387 19.61 -5.24 -14.68
C ALA A 387 20.76 -4.23 -14.74
N LEU A 388 21.71 -4.51 -15.62
CA LEU A 388 22.88 -3.67 -15.81
C LEU A 388 22.52 -2.24 -16.22
N LEU A 389 21.53 -2.08 -17.10
CA LEU A 389 20.97 -0.77 -17.44
C LEU A 389 20.43 -0.02 -16.21
N GLY A 390 19.96 -0.73 -15.18
CA GLY A 390 19.52 -0.12 -13.93
C GLY A 390 20.64 0.55 -13.13
N LEU A 391 21.87 0.13 -13.32
CA LEU A 391 23.05 0.68 -12.66
C LEU A 391 23.53 1.97 -13.33
N ILE A 392 23.20 2.20 -14.61
CA ILE A 392 23.61 3.38 -15.35
C ILE A 392 22.70 4.57 -14.99
N PRO A 393 23.23 5.66 -14.42
CA PRO A 393 22.44 6.85 -14.11
C PRO A 393 21.82 7.47 -15.36
N LEU A 394 20.63 8.06 -15.25
CA LEU A 394 19.88 8.76 -16.29
C LEU A 394 19.56 7.89 -17.52
N LEU A 395 20.54 7.56 -18.35
CA LEU A 395 20.35 6.84 -19.62
C LEU A 395 19.80 5.44 -19.39
N GLY A 396 20.37 4.68 -18.46
CA GLY A 396 19.88 3.35 -18.13
C GLY A 396 18.46 3.37 -17.57
N ARG A 397 18.13 4.40 -16.76
CA ARG A 397 16.75 4.59 -16.26
C ARG A 397 15.78 4.94 -17.39
N MET A 398 16.20 5.72 -18.37
CA MET A 398 15.38 6.01 -19.56
C MET A 398 15.14 4.74 -20.37
N CYS A 399 16.18 3.98 -20.67
CA CYS A 399 16.10 2.72 -21.40
C CYS A 399 15.17 1.72 -20.69
N ARG A 400 15.32 1.54 -19.38
CA ARG A 400 14.45 0.65 -18.60
C ARG A 400 13.00 1.08 -18.61
N ARG A 401 12.72 2.39 -18.49
CA ARG A 401 11.36 2.92 -18.53
C ARG A 401 10.69 2.78 -19.88
N SER A 402 11.47 2.91 -20.94
CA SER A 402 10.97 2.79 -22.31
C SER A 402 10.85 1.35 -22.80
N TRP A 403 11.51 0.39 -22.12
CA TRP A 403 11.55 -1.00 -22.55
C TRP A 403 10.18 -1.62 -22.77
N GLY A 404 9.26 -1.40 -21.82
CA GLY A 404 7.90 -1.93 -21.86
C GLY A 404 6.85 -0.95 -22.37
N ARG A 405 7.23 0.25 -22.85
CA ARG A 405 6.28 1.31 -23.16
C ARG A 405 6.56 1.92 -24.55
N ALA A 406 5.68 1.58 -25.48
CA ALA A 406 5.78 2.07 -26.85
C ALA A 406 5.67 3.61 -26.94
N ASP A 407 4.78 4.20 -26.13
CA ASP A 407 4.59 5.66 -26.01
C ASP A 407 5.88 6.38 -25.57
N LEU A 408 6.62 5.83 -24.60
CA LEU A 408 7.88 6.43 -24.15
C LEU A 408 8.99 6.24 -25.17
N ARG A 409 9.05 5.10 -25.89
CA ARG A 409 10.02 4.92 -26.99
C ARG A 409 9.78 5.93 -28.11
N ALA A 410 8.52 6.08 -28.53
CA ALA A 410 8.14 7.07 -29.52
C ALA A 410 8.45 8.49 -29.05
N HIS A 411 8.16 8.82 -27.79
CA HIS A 411 8.45 10.12 -27.20
C HIS A 411 9.94 10.45 -27.23
N TYR A 412 10.81 9.55 -26.75
CA TYR A 412 12.26 9.80 -26.75
C TYR A 412 12.85 9.79 -28.18
N GLY A 413 12.38 8.90 -29.05
CA GLY A 413 12.81 8.87 -30.44
C GLY A 413 12.45 10.14 -31.19
N ARG A 414 11.28 10.73 -30.93
CA ARG A 414 10.86 12.00 -31.52
C ARG A 414 11.63 13.19 -30.95
N MET A 415 11.95 13.19 -29.65
CA MET A 415 12.78 14.24 -29.03
C MET A 415 14.16 14.39 -29.68
N VAL A 416 14.76 13.27 -30.14
CA VAL A 416 16.09 13.29 -30.78
C VAL A 416 16.02 13.80 -32.23
N ARG A 417 14.89 13.58 -32.92
CA ARG A 417 14.73 13.86 -34.34
C ARG A 417 14.06 15.20 -34.65
N ASP A 418 13.34 15.77 -33.71
CA ASP A 418 12.47 16.94 -33.86
C ASP A 418 12.73 17.94 -32.74
N VAL A 419 13.41 19.04 -33.09
CA VAL A 419 13.76 20.13 -32.15
C VAL A 419 12.49 20.84 -31.64
N GLY A 420 11.46 20.99 -32.49
CA GLY A 420 10.17 21.55 -32.08
C GLY A 420 9.49 20.70 -31.02
N TYR A 421 9.46 19.38 -31.24
CA TYR A 421 8.96 18.44 -30.27
C TYR A 421 9.79 18.39 -28.98
N LEU A 422 11.12 18.52 -29.06
CA LEU A 422 12.00 18.63 -27.90
C LEU A 422 11.62 19.83 -27.01
N ARG A 423 11.38 20.99 -27.61
CA ARG A 423 10.92 22.19 -26.88
C ARG A 423 9.58 21.95 -26.17
N GLN A 424 8.61 21.32 -26.84
CA GLN A 424 7.33 20.94 -26.26
C GLN A 424 7.53 19.93 -25.12
N ALA A 425 8.42 18.97 -25.25
CA ALA A 425 8.75 17.99 -24.24
C ALA A 425 9.38 18.62 -22.98
N VAL A 426 10.28 19.62 -23.18
CA VAL A 426 10.86 20.40 -22.08
C VAL A 426 9.78 21.22 -21.38
N ARG A 427 8.93 21.94 -22.13
CA ARG A 427 7.78 22.66 -21.56
C ARG A 427 6.86 21.75 -20.75
N GLY A 428 6.45 20.61 -21.30
CA GLY A 428 5.63 19.64 -20.60
C GLY A 428 6.30 19.13 -19.31
N ARG A 429 7.63 18.97 -19.32
CA ARG A 429 8.37 18.59 -18.12
C ARG A 429 8.42 19.68 -17.06
N LEU A 430 8.48 20.93 -17.46
CA LEU A 430 8.41 22.08 -16.55
C LEU A 430 7.02 22.20 -15.92
N LEU A 431 5.95 22.01 -16.70
CA LEU A 431 4.58 21.99 -16.20
C LEU A 431 4.36 20.87 -15.15
N GLU A 432 4.85 19.66 -15.40
CA GLU A 432 4.82 18.57 -14.40
C GLU A 432 5.55 18.93 -13.10
N LYS A 433 6.69 19.61 -13.20
CA LYS A 433 7.43 20.09 -12.01
C LYS A 433 6.67 21.20 -11.30
N LEU A 434 6.05 22.11 -12.06
CA LEU A 434 5.29 23.23 -11.53
C LEU A 434 4.13 22.73 -10.66
N ILE A 435 3.36 21.74 -11.10
CA ILE A 435 2.34 21.06 -10.28
C ILE A 435 2.97 20.54 -8.98
N THR A 436 4.10 19.85 -9.09
CA THR A 436 4.78 19.27 -7.90
C THR A 436 5.23 20.37 -6.92
N TRP A 437 5.71 21.50 -7.41
CA TRP A 437 6.16 22.62 -6.57
C TRP A 437 4.98 23.34 -5.93
N HIS A 438 3.90 23.55 -6.68
CA HIS A 438 2.68 24.17 -6.16
C HIS A 438 2.06 23.29 -5.05
N ARG A 439 1.92 22.00 -5.28
CA ARG A 439 1.43 21.05 -4.25
C ARG A 439 2.28 21.05 -2.96
N LYS A 440 3.59 21.28 -3.07
CA LYS A 440 4.49 21.39 -1.91
C LYS A 440 4.52 22.78 -1.29
N GLY A 441 3.69 23.71 -1.75
CA GLY A 441 3.69 25.09 -1.27
C GLY A 441 4.95 25.88 -1.57
N ARG A 442 5.77 25.43 -2.53
CA ARG A 442 7.00 26.13 -2.96
C ARG A 442 6.73 27.27 -3.93
N VAL A 443 5.61 27.21 -4.63
CA VAL A 443 5.17 28.20 -5.61
C VAL A 443 3.74 28.56 -5.28
N SER A 444 3.46 29.87 -5.14
CA SER A 444 2.11 30.40 -4.91
C SER A 444 1.23 30.21 -6.15
N GLU A 445 -0.07 30.32 -5.98
CA GLU A 445 -1.05 30.23 -7.06
C GLU A 445 -0.78 31.24 -8.17
N ALA A 446 -0.63 32.54 -7.82
CA ALA A 446 -0.35 33.60 -8.78
C ALA A 446 0.95 33.35 -9.54
N HIS A 447 2.00 32.88 -8.86
CA HIS A 447 3.29 32.59 -9.48
C HIS A 447 3.21 31.33 -10.38
N ALA A 448 2.42 30.32 -9.99
CA ALA A 448 2.20 29.15 -10.81
C ALA A 448 1.48 29.48 -12.12
N LEU A 449 0.42 30.31 -12.04
CA LEU A 449 -0.30 30.79 -13.21
C LEU A 449 0.57 31.66 -14.12
N TRP A 450 1.42 32.52 -13.56
CA TRP A 450 2.38 33.31 -14.33
C TRP A 450 3.42 32.44 -15.05
N LEU A 451 4.01 31.45 -14.35
CA LEU A 451 4.98 30.53 -14.95
C LEU A 451 4.36 29.63 -16.03
N MET A 452 3.08 29.33 -15.93
CA MET A 452 2.36 28.53 -16.93
C MET A 452 2.23 29.24 -18.28
N GLN A 453 2.17 30.58 -18.27
CA GLN A 453 2.03 31.41 -19.49
C GLN A 453 3.36 31.63 -20.22
N LYS A 454 4.50 31.40 -19.58
CA LYS A 454 5.84 31.49 -20.17
C LYS A 454 6.26 30.17 -20.79
#